data_f837a81d12e102f35ef9bcdcc0430fde
#
_entry.id   f837a81d12e102f35ef9bcdcc0430fde
#
_cell.length_a   1.000
_cell.length_b   1.000
_cell.length_c   1.000
_cell.angle_alpha   90.00
_cell.angle_beta   90.00
_cell.angle_gamma   90.00
#
_symmetry.space_group_name_H-M   'P 1'
#
loop_
_entity.id
_entity.type
_entity.pdbx_description
1 polymer ?
#
loop_
_entity_poly.entity_id
_entity_poly.type
_entity_poly.pdbx_seq_one_letter_code
_entity_poly.pdbx_strand_id
1 'polypeptide(L)'
;MRALLACLCLLLPFAAARAETGEAALWAALRDGGHVALIRHALAPGTGDPPGFRVDDCATQRNLSAAGRAQARAIGERFRANGIATAAIFSSQWCRCLDTAREMGLGEAVAFPGLNSFFADRGEEAWHTAAARALIAERAHGPVPLVLVTHQVNITALSGVFPASGEIIVMRLHGATLSLAGRIRTD
;
A
#
# COMPACT_ATOMS: atom_id res chain seq x y z
N MET A 1 -48.74 46.84 19.65
CA MET A 1 -48.04 46.25 18.51
C MET A 1 -46.75 45.66 19.03
N ARG A 2 -46.65 44.34 19.12
CA ARG A 2 -45.45 43.63 19.61
C ARG A 2 -44.78 42.99 18.38
N ALA A 3 -43.56 43.45 18.03
CA ALA A 3 -42.77 42.89 16.96
C ALA A 3 -42.00 41.66 17.47
N LEU A 4 -42.31 40.48 16.91
CA LEU A 4 -41.53 39.26 17.12
C LEU A 4 -40.30 39.32 16.15
N LEU A 5 -39.11 39.40 16.73
CA LEU A 5 -37.83 39.15 16.02
C LEU A 5 -37.63 37.63 15.90
N ALA A 6 -37.78 37.09 14.72
CA ALA A 6 -37.40 35.69 14.43
C ALA A 6 -35.88 35.63 14.19
N CYS A 7 -35.16 34.98 15.10
CA CYS A 7 -33.71 34.73 14.96
C CYS A 7 -33.50 33.51 14.06
N LEU A 8 -33.11 33.70 12.82
CA LEU A 8 -32.79 32.66 11.86
C LEU A 8 -31.38 32.14 12.12
N CYS A 9 -31.22 31.05 12.87
CA CYS A 9 -29.96 30.36 13.03
C CYS A 9 -29.57 29.64 11.73
N LEU A 10 -28.64 30.22 10.97
CA LEU A 10 -27.99 29.57 9.84
C LEU A 10 -27.06 28.46 10.36
N LEU A 11 -27.50 27.21 10.29
CA LEU A 11 -26.64 26.04 10.46
C LEU A 11 -25.78 25.87 9.21
N LEU A 12 -24.55 26.37 9.26
CA LEU A 12 -23.54 26.09 8.24
C LEU A 12 -23.07 24.62 8.43
N PRO A 13 -23.10 23.79 7.37
CA PRO A 13 -22.54 22.46 7.46
C PRO A 13 -21.04 22.57 7.63
N PHE A 14 -20.50 22.10 8.75
CA PHE A 14 -19.08 21.90 8.97
C PHE A 14 -18.65 20.73 8.07
N ALA A 15 -18.23 21.02 6.85
CA ALA A 15 -17.47 20.07 6.04
C ALA A 15 -16.12 19.90 6.73
N ALA A 16 -15.95 18.79 7.47
CA ALA A 16 -14.66 18.39 7.99
C ALA A 16 -13.73 18.15 6.80
N ALA A 17 -12.94 19.18 6.43
CA ALA A 17 -11.84 19.03 5.50
C ALA A 17 -10.92 17.98 6.10
N ARG A 18 -10.86 16.79 5.46
CA ARG A 18 -9.89 15.75 5.79
C ARG A 18 -8.53 16.33 5.41
N ALA A 19 -7.80 16.85 6.39
CA ALA A 19 -6.44 17.34 6.18
C ALA A 19 -5.63 16.16 5.62
N GLU A 20 -5.12 16.27 4.38
CA GLU A 20 -4.12 15.33 3.89
C GLU A 20 -2.97 15.37 4.89
N THR A 21 -2.73 14.25 5.53
CA THR A 21 -1.62 14.10 6.46
C THR A 21 -0.34 14.33 5.67
N GLY A 22 0.45 15.33 6.02
CA GLY A 22 1.68 15.65 5.30
C GLY A 22 2.62 14.43 5.24
N GLU A 23 3.43 14.31 4.20
CA GLU A 23 4.29 13.13 3.97
C GLU A 23 5.16 12.80 5.19
N ALA A 24 5.72 13.81 5.87
CA ALA A 24 6.53 13.62 7.07
C ALA A 24 5.75 12.93 8.21
N ALA A 25 4.47 13.24 8.36
CA ALA A 25 3.61 12.60 9.35
C ALA A 25 3.27 11.15 8.98
N LEU A 26 3.18 10.81 7.68
CA LEU A 26 3.00 9.42 7.24
C LEU A 26 4.24 8.57 7.54
N TRP A 27 5.44 9.13 7.33
CA TRP A 27 6.70 8.46 7.70
C TRP A 27 6.80 8.26 9.21
N ALA A 28 6.41 9.25 10.02
CA ALA A 28 6.35 9.10 11.47
C ALA A 28 5.37 8.00 11.88
N ALA A 29 4.17 8.00 11.31
CA ALA A 29 3.14 6.99 11.56
C ALA A 29 3.60 5.55 11.26
N LEU A 30 4.37 5.35 10.17
CA LEU A 30 4.96 4.04 9.85
C LEU A 30 5.99 3.59 10.89
N ARG A 31 6.76 4.51 11.50
CA ARG A 31 7.72 4.18 12.57
C ARG A 31 7.03 3.84 13.90
N ASP A 32 5.92 4.53 14.20
CA ASP A 32 5.23 4.42 15.48
C ASP A 32 4.37 3.16 15.62
N GLY A 33 4.22 2.39 14.53
CA GLY A 33 3.41 1.17 14.51
C GLY A 33 1.91 1.40 14.31
N GLY A 34 1.14 0.32 14.20
CA GLY A 34 -0.30 0.40 13.90
C GLY A 34 -0.60 0.91 12.49
N HIS A 35 0.42 1.03 11.65
CA HIS A 35 0.31 1.41 10.24
C HIS A 35 1.00 0.38 9.36
N VAL A 36 0.59 0.32 8.09
CA VAL A 36 1.19 -0.54 7.07
C VAL A 36 1.41 0.24 5.78
N ALA A 37 2.57 0.05 5.17
CA ALA A 37 2.86 0.55 3.83
C ALA A 37 2.45 -0.51 2.79
N LEU A 38 1.41 -0.23 2.00
CA LEU A 38 1.06 -1.02 0.83
C LEU A 38 1.78 -0.43 -0.37
N ILE A 39 2.66 -1.19 -1.01
CA ILE A 39 3.45 -0.73 -2.15
C ILE A 39 3.02 -1.49 -3.39
N ARG A 40 2.54 -0.77 -4.42
CA ARG A 40 2.42 -1.38 -5.73
C ARG A 40 3.83 -1.68 -6.25
N HIS A 41 4.05 -2.90 -6.78
CA HIS A 41 5.32 -3.22 -7.40
C HIS A 41 5.82 -2.07 -8.30
N ALA A 42 7.13 -1.88 -8.36
CA ALA A 42 7.77 -0.86 -9.16
C ALA A 42 7.48 -1.05 -10.67
N LEU A 43 7.97 -0.15 -11.50
CA LEU A 43 7.63 -0.08 -12.91
C LEU A 43 7.97 -1.39 -13.66
N ALA A 44 6.90 -2.08 -14.07
CA ALA A 44 6.93 -3.22 -14.97
C ALA A 44 6.05 -2.87 -16.18
N PRO A 45 6.64 -2.56 -17.35
CA PRO A 45 5.89 -2.09 -18.52
C PRO A 45 4.85 -3.10 -19.01
N GLY A 46 3.73 -2.60 -19.52
CA GLY A 46 2.62 -3.42 -20.01
C GLY A 46 1.52 -3.67 -18.99
N THR A 47 0.54 -4.48 -19.35
CA THR A 47 -0.63 -4.84 -18.55
C THR A 47 -0.84 -6.34 -18.56
N GLY A 48 -1.23 -6.91 -17.42
CA GLY A 48 -1.40 -8.36 -17.27
C GLY A 48 -0.07 -9.11 -17.28
N ASP A 49 -0.14 -10.40 -17.47
CA ASP A 49 1.01 -11.29 -17.67
C ASP A 49 0.86 -12.01 -19.04
N PRO A 50 1.97 -12.47 -19.66
CA PRO A 50 1.90 -13.16 -20.95
C PRO A 50 1.07 -14.45 -20.90
N PRO A 51 0.58 -14.94 -22.05
CA PRO A 51 0.02 -16.28 -22.14
C PRO A 51 1.03 -17.34 -21.67
N GLY A 52 0.57 -18.32 -20.90
CA GLY A 52 1.44 -19.35 -20.33
C GLY A 52 2.19 -18.91 -19.08
N PHE A 53 1.80 -17.79 -18.47
CA PHE A 53 2.30 -17.33 -17.17
C PHE A 53 2.32 -18.45 -16.12
N ARG A 54 3.43 -18.54 -15.39
CA ARG A 54 3.59 -19.38 -14.20
C ARG A 54 4.19 -18.56 -13.07
N VAL A 55 3.64 -18.70 -11.86
CA VAL A 55 4.08 -17.92 -10.68
C VAL A 55 5.49 -18.29 -10.21
N ASP A 56 5.90 -19.52 -10.44
CA ASP A 56 7.20 -20.09 -10.07
C ASP A 56 8.29 -19.91 -11.14
N ASP A 57 7.96 -19.31 -12.29
CA ASP A 57 8.89 -19.11 -13.40
C ASP A 57 8.90 -17.64 -13.86
N CYS A 58 9.88 -16.89 -13.40
CA CYS A 58 10.03 -15.47 -13.74
C CYS A 58 10.18 -15.21 -15.26
N ALA A 59 10.70 -16.16 -16.03
CA ALA A 59 10.87 -15.99 -17.46
C ALA A 59 9.52 -15.91 -18.20
N THR A 60 8.45 -16.43 -17.60
CA THR A 60 7.09 -16.40 -18.16
C THR A 60 6.30 -15.17 -17.71
N GLN A 61 6.88 -14.30 -16.89
CA GLN A 61 6.18 -13.19 -16.25
C GLN A 61 6.53 -11.84 -16.88
N ARG A 62 5.63 -10.88 -16.68
CA ARG A 62 5.94 -9.46 -16.87
C ARG A 62 6.77 -8.96 -15.70
N ASN A 63 8.04 -8.67 -15.94
CA ASN A 63 9.02 -8.31 -14.92
C ASN A 63 9.32 -6.81 -14.86
N LEU A 64 10.06 -6.38 -13.82
CA LEU A 64 10.52 -5.00 -13.69
C LEU A 64 11.44 -4.62 -14.86
N SER A 65 11.27 -3.38 -15.35
CA SER A 65 12.28 -2.75 -16.20
C SER A 65 13.52 -2.33 -15.39
N ALA A 66 14.59 -1.92 -16.08
CA ALA A 66 15.73 -1.30 -15.42
C ALA A 66 15.33 -0.04 -14.63
N ALA A 67 14.43 0.78 -15.18
CA ALA A 67 13.86 1.93 -14.48
C ALA A 67 13.05 1.51 -13.25
N GLY A 68 12.29 0.39 -13.33
CA GLY A 68 11.57 -0.14 -12.18
C GLY A 68 12.49 -0.62 -11.06
N ARG A 69 13.62 -1.26 -11.38
CA ARG A 69 14.61 -1.63 -10.37
C ARG A 69 15.25 -0.39 -9.73
N ALA A 70 15.57 0.64 -10.51
CA ALA A 70 16.06 1.91 -9.98
C ALA A 70 15.01 2.59 -9.08
N GLN A 71 13.73 2.61 -9.48
CA GLN A 71 12.62 3.11 -8.66
C GLN A 71 12.52 2.35 -7.34
N ALA A 72 12.62 1.02 -7.34
CA ALA A 72 12.55 0.21 -6.13
C ALA A 72 13.71 0.55 -5.16
N ARG A 73 14.94 0.73 -5.66
CA ARG A 73 16.07 1.19 -4.83
C ARG A 73 15.83 2.57 -4.23
N ALA A 74 15.33 3.52 -5.03
CA ALA A 74 14.99 4.86 -4.55
C ALA A 74 13.90 4.83 -3.47
N ILE A 75 12.91 3.94 -3.58
CA ILE A 75 11.91 3.72 -2.52
C ILE A 75 12.62 3.30 -1.23
N GLY A 76 13.50 2.31 -1.28
CA GLY A 76 14.26 1.86 -0.11
C GLY A 76 15.12 2.97 0.51
N GLU A 77 15.74 3.82 -0.31
CA GLU A 77 16.48 4.99 0.16
C GLU A 77 15.58 5.99 0.89
N ARG A 78 14.36 6.23 0.39
CA ARG A 78 13.39 7.10 1.08
C ARG A 78 12.96 6.55 2.43
N PHE A 79 12.76 5.24 2.58
CA PHE A 79 12.51 4.61 3.88
C PHE A 79 13.67 4.89 4.85
N ARG A 80 14.91 4.64 4.43
CA ARG A 80 16.11 4.89 5.25
C ARG A 80 16.28 6.37 5.61
N ALA A 81 16.09 7.28 4.65
CA ALA A 81 16.15 8.73 4.88
C ALA A 81 15.09 9.21 5.88
N ASN A 82 13.99 8.49 6.03
CA ASN A 82 12.94 8.76 7.01
C ASN A 82 13.06 7.91 8.28
N GLY A 83 14.24 7.35 8.58
CA GLY A 83 14.52 6.65 9.82
C GLY A 83 14.02 5.20 9.87
N ILE A 84 13.64 4.60 8.73
CA ILE A 84 13.21 3.20 8.62
C ILE A 84 14.31 2.43 7.91
N ALA A 85 15.28 1.90 8.67
CA ALA A 85 16.39 1.13 8.13
C ALA A 85 16.01 -0.32 7.78
N THR A 86 15.04 -0.89 8.50
CA THR A 86 14.55 -2.26 8.33
C THR A 86 13.03 -2.31 8.43
N ALA A 87 12.42 -3.31 7.79
CA ALA A 87 10.98 -3.54 7.83
C ALA A 87 10.66 -5.03 7.79
N ALA A 88 9.48 -5.41 8.31
CA ALA A 88 8.89 -6.71 8.07
C ALA A 88 8.22 -6.67 6.69
N ILE A 89 8.78 -7.39 5.72
CA ILE A 89 8.33 -7.31 4.33
C ILE A 89 7.61 -8.60 3.94
N PHE A 90 6.37 -8.45 3.48
CA PHE A 90 5.63 -9.52 2.81
C PHE A 90 5.37 -9.11 1.36
N SER A 91 5.47 -10.06 0.46
CA SER A 91 5.36 -9.81 -0.98
C SER A 91 4.44 -10.82 -1.65
N SER A 92 3.71 -10.36 -2.66
CA SER A 92 3.17 -11.27 -3.66
C SER A 92 4.27 -12.18 -4.21
N GLN A 93 3.90 -13.40 -4.60
CA GLN A 93 4.82 -14.37 -5.20
C GLN A 93 5.27 -13.98 -6.62
N TRP A 94 4.65 -12.98 -7.26
CA TRP A 94 5.06 -12.48 -8.57
C TRP A 94 6.48 -11.90 -8.52
N CYS A 95 7.31 -12.27 -9.50
CA CYS A 95 8.71 -11.86 -9.55
C CYS A 95 8.88 -10.33 -9.51
N ARG A 96 8.02 -9.54 -10.16
CA ARG A 96 8.05 -8.07 -10.07
C ARG A 96 7.82 -7.52 -8.66
N CYS A 97 7.04 -8.24 -7.82
CA CYS A 97 6.83 -7.85 -6.43
C CYS A 97 8.03 -8.26 -5.57
N LEU A 98 8.50 -9.49 -5.70
CA LEU A 98 9.68 -9.99 -4.99
C LEU A 98 10.92 -9.17 -5.33
N ASP A 99 11.10 -8.83 -6.62
CA ASP A 99 12.20 -7.97 -7.07
C ASP A 99 12.08 -6.55 -6.52
N THR A 100 10.87 -5.97 -6.47
CA THR A 100 10.65 -4.66 -5.83
C THR A 100 11.08 -4.72 -4.37
N ALA A 101 10.63 -5.71 -3.62
CA ALA A 101 10.98 -5.88 -2.21
C ALA A 101 12.49 -6.08 -2.00
N ARG A 102 13.14 -6.88 -2.84
CA ARG A 102 14.59 -7.14 -2.78
C ARG A 102 15.41 -5.89 -3.07
N GLU A 103 15.06 -5.15 -4.14
CA GLU A 103 15.78 -3.93 -4.56
C GLU A 103 15.62 -2.79 -3.54
N MET A 104 14.54 -2.75 -2.77
CA MET A 104 14.38 -1.77 -1.66
C MET A 104 15.43 -1.97 -0.57
N GLY A 105 15.90 -3.19 -0.33
CA GLY A 105 16.97 -3.49 0.62
C GLY A 105 16.63 -3.14 2.08
N LEU A 106 15.38 -3.37 2.51
CA LEU A 106 14.90 -3.09 3.88
C LEU A 106 14.77 -4.34 4.75
N GLY A 107 15.13 -5.50 4.22
CA GLY A 107 15.05 -6.81 4.87
C GLY A 107 14.68 -7.91 3.90
N GLU A 108 14.61 -9.14 4.41
CA GLU A 108 14.17 -10.29 3.63
C GLU A 108 12.66 -10.23 3.39
N ALA A 109 12.25 -10.50 2.15
CA ALA A 109 10.84 -10.53 1.77
C ALA A 109 10.27 -11.94 1.89
N VAL A 110 9.21 -12.09 2.67
CA VAL A 110 8.45 -13.33 2.79
C VAL A 110 7.37 -13.35 1.72
N ALA A 111 7.42 -14.36 0.85
CA ALA A 111 6.38 -14.56 -0.17
C ALA A 111 5.07 -14.97 0.52
N PHE A 112 3.98 -14.28 0.21
CA PHE A 112 2.68 -14.51 0.81
C PHE A 112 1.58 -14.58 -0.26
N PRO A 113 0.97 -15.76 -0.51
CA PRO A 113 -0.03 -15.94 -1.56
C PRO A 113 -1.24 -14.99 -1.45
N GLY A 114 -1.63 -14.57 -0.24
CA GLY A 114 -2.71 -13.60 -0.03
C GLY A 114 -2.48 -12.23 -0.66
N LEU A 115 -1.23 -11.91 -1.06
CA LEU A 115 -0.88 -10.68 -1.78
C LEU A 115 -0.80 -10.87 -3.30
N ASN A 116 -1.09 -12.06 -3.83
CA ASN A 116 -1.08 -12.35 -5.26
C ASN A 116 -2.17 -11.55 -5.99
N SER A 117 -1.91 -11.29 -7.29
CA SER A 117 -2.85 -10.53 -8.12
C SER A 117 -4.09 -11.34 -8.47
N PHE A 118 -5.25 -10.77 -8.22
CA PHE A 118 -6.52 -11.28 -8.73
C PHE A 118 -7.01 -10.48 -9.96
N PHE A 119 -6.08 -9.83 -10.68
CA PHE A 119 -6.42 -9.04 -11.87
C PHE A 119 -7.07 -9.90 -12.96
N ALA A 120 -6.56 -11.09 -13.19
CA ALA A 120 -7.07 -12.03 -14.19
C ALA A 120 -8.32 -12.80 -13.73
N ASP A 121 -8.49 -12.98 -12.41
CA ASP A 121 -9.65 -13.64 -11.80
C ASP A 121 -10.22 -12.82 -10.66
N ARG A 122 -11.26 -12.05 -10.96
CA ARG A 122 -11.93 -11.19 -9.98
C ARG A 122 -12.72 -11.96 -8.91
N GLY A 123 -12.99 -13.24 -9.13
CA GLY A 123 -13.64 -14.10 -8.15
C GLY A 123 -12.78 -14.31 -6.89
N GLU A 124 -11.46 -14.18 -7.02
CA GLU A 124 -10.51 -14.36 -5.93
C GLU A 124 -10.34 -13.11 -5.02
N GLU A 125 -10.97 -11.98 -5.36
CA GLU A 125 -10.81 -10.71 -4.61
C GLU A 125 -11.11 -10.87 -3.12
N ALA A 126 -12.22 -11.52 -2.78
CA ALA A 126 -12.65 -11.67 -1.38
C ALA A 126 -11.62 -12.43 -0.55
N TRP A 127 -11.08 -13.52 -1.07
CA TRP A 127 -10.08 -14.33 -0.39
C TRP A 127 -8.77 -13.57 -0.18
N HIS A 128 -8.23 -12.95 -1.24
CA HIS A 128 -6.99 -12.18 -1.18
C HIS A 128 -7.10 -10.99 -0.22
N THR A 129 -8.23 -10.27 -0.27
CA THR A 129 -8.49 -9.13 0.60
C THR A 129 -8.58 -9.56 2.08
N ALA A 130 -9.28 -10.66 2.36
CA ALA A 130 -9.38 -11.21 3.71
C ALA A 130 -8.02 -11.67 4.25
N ALA A 131 -7.23 -12.40 3.43
CA ALA A 131 -5.89 -12.85 3.80
C ALA A 131 -4.94 -11.69 4.09
N ALA A 132 -4.95 -10.64 3.24
CA ALA A 132 -4.14 -9.44 3.46
C ALA A 132 -4.55 -8.69 4.74
N ARG A 133 -5.85 -8.57 5.03
CA ARG A 133 -6.35 -7.95 6.28
C ARG A 133 -5.93 -8.75 7.51
N ALA A 134 -5.99 -10.07 7.47
CA ALA A 134 -5.54 -10.94 8.57
C ALA A 134 -4.04 -10.76 8.85
N LEU A 135 -3.20 -10.74 7.80
CA LEU A 135 -1.77 -10.47 7.93
C LEU A 135 -1.49 -9.09 8.55
N ILE A 136 -2.21 -8.05 8.12
CA ILE A 136 -2.07 -6.70 8.67
C ILE A 136 -2.45 -6.70 10.15
N ALA A 137 -3.58 -7.32 10.52
CA ALA A 137 -4.03 -7.39 11.90
C ALA A 137 -3.02 -8.09 12.82
N GLU A 138 -2.35 -9.14 12.31
CA GLU A 138 -1.34 -9.89 13.05
C GLU A 138 -0.03 -9.10 13.22
N ARG A 139 0.38 -8.33 12.21
CA ARG A 139 1.75 -7.80 12.08
C ARG A 139 1.91 -6.30 12.24
N ALA A 140 0.84 -5.50 12.12
CA ALA A 140 0.96 -4.02 12.11
C ALA A 140 1.46 -3.39 13.43
N HIS A 141 1.46 -4.14 14.53
CA HIS A 141 1.99 -3.72 15.83
C HIS A 141 3.33 -4.40 16.18
N GLY A 142 4.01 -4.95 15.19
CA GLY A 142 5.33 -5.57 15.35
C GLY A 142 6.42 -4.54 15.70
N PRO A 143 7.64 -5.04 16.01
CA PRO A 143 8.76 -4.18 16.46
C PRO A 143 9.39 -3.33 15.34
N VAL A 144 9.05 -3.61 14.08
CA VAL A 144 9.50 -2.88 12.90
C VAL A 144 8.32 -2.59 11.98
N PRO A 145 8.40 -1.54 11.13
CA PRO A 145 7.34 -1.19 10.19
C PRO A 145 6.94 -2.37 9.29
N LEU A 146 5.64 -2.51 9.04
CA LEU A 146 5.10 -3.51 8.13
C LEU A 146 5.01 -2.96 6.71
N VAL A 147 5.57 -3.69 5.75
CA VAL A 147 5.54 -3.37 4.31
C VAL A 147 4.95 -4.53 3.53
N LEU A 148 3.94 -4.27 2.73
CA LEU A 148 3.32 -5.24 1.82
C LEU A 148 3.55 -4.82 0.38
N VAL A 149 4.32 -5.61 -0.39
CA VAL A 149 4.54 -5.38 -1.82
C VAL A 149 3.57 -6.22 -2.63
N THR A 150 2.68 -5.56 -3.36
CA THR A 150 1.58 -6.24 -4.04
C THR A 150 1.19 -5.52 -5.35
N HIS A 151 -0.04 -5.71 -5.79
CA HIS A 151 -0.57 -5.25 -7.07
C HIS A 151 -1.61 -4.15 -6.90
N GLN A 152 -1.87 -3.40 -7.99
CA GLN A 152 -2.87 -2.35 -8.00
C GLN A 152 -4.23 -2.84 -7.50
N VAL A 153 -4.70 -4.01 -7.97
CA VAL A 153 -6.04 -4.54 -7.61
C VAL A 153 -6.19 -4.81 -6.11
N ASN A 154 -5.15 -5.38 -5.49
CA ASN A 154 -5.13 -5.66 -4.05
C ASN A 154 -5.15 -4.36 -3.22
N ILE A 155 -4.34 -3.37 -3.62
CA ILE A 155 -4.30 -2.08 -2.94
C ILE A 155 -5.64 -1.36 -3.09
N THR A 156 -6.23 -1.37 -4.29
CA THR A 156 -7.54 -0.74 -4.50
C THR A 156 -8.65 -1.40 -3.66
N ALA A 157 -8.66 -2.73 -3.56
CA ALA A 157 -9.64 -3.45 -2.72
C ALA A 157 -9.47 -3.13 -1.22
N LEU A 158 -8.24 -2.91 -0.75
CA LEU A 158 -7.96 -2.59 0.66
C LEU A 158 -8.20 -1.11 1.00
N SER A 159 -7.92 -0.19 0.07
CA SER A 159 -7.82 1.25 0.36
C SER A 159 -8.81 2.13 -0.40
N GLY A 160 -9.41 1.62 -1.48
CA GLY A 160 -10.18 2.42 -2.45
C GLY A 160 -9.31 3.28 -3.38
N VAL A 161 -7.96 3.23 -3.25
CA VAL A 161 -7.02 4.05 -4.03
C VAL A 161 -6.46 3.24 -5.19
N PHE A 162 -6.42 3.85 -6.39
CA PHE A 162 -5.69 3.32 -7.53
C PHE A 162 -4.25 3.85 -7.51
N PRO A 163 -3.25 3.05 -7.09
CA PRO A 163 -1.87 3.53 -6.93
C PRO A 163 -1.11 3.52 -8.26
N ALA A 164 -0.16 4.46 -8.43
CA ALA A 164 0.88 4.39 -9.46
C ALA A 164 1.89 3.26 -9.15
N SER A 165 2.73 2.89 -10.13
CA SER A 165 3.84 1.95 -9.89
C SER A 165 4.80 2.51 -8.86
N GLY A 166 5.16 1.71 -7.85
CA GLY A 166 6.04 2.13 -6.75
C GLY A 166 5.39 3.01 -5.70
N GLU A 167 4.16 3.50 -5.91
CA GLU A 167 3.50 4.36 -4.92
C GLU A 167 3.22 3.60 -3.63
N ILE A 168 3.38 4.32 -2.50
CA ILE A 168 3.16 3.81 -1.15
C ILE A 168 1.82 4.34 -0.65
N ILE A 169 0.90 3.44 -0.34
CA ILE A 169 -0.37 3.75 0.30
C ILE A 169 -0.26 3.38 1.77
N VAL A 170 -0.33 4.38 2.65
CA VAL A 170 -0.24 4.17 4.09
C VAL A 170 -1.64 3.94 4.64
N MET A 171 -1.82 2.78 5.27
CA MET A 171 -3.06 2.42 5.93
C MET A 171 -2.87 2.42 7.44
N ARG A 172 -3.88 2.85 8.17
CA ARG A 172 -3.93 2.79 9.63
C ARG A 172 -4.82 1.64 10.07
N LEU A 173 -4.32 0.81 10.97
CA LEU A 173 -5.11 -0.19 11.68
C LEU A 173 -5.57 0.38 13.02
N HIS A 174 -6.89 0.40 13.25
CA HIS A 174 -7.50 0.76 14.53
C HIS A 174 -8.51 -0.32 14.94
N GLY A 175 -8.16 -1.13 15.92
CA GLY A 175 -8.89 -2.35 16.21
C GLY A 175 -8.93 -3.27 14.98
N ALA A 176 -10.11 -3.63 14.53
CA ALA A 176 -10.30 -4.42 13.30
C ALA A 176 -10.48 -3.56 12.03
N THR A 177 -10.50 -2.23 12.16
CA THR A 177 -10.76 -1.30 11.06
C THR A 177 -9.46 -0.87 10.39
N LEU A 178 -9.36 -1.08 9.07
CA LEU A 178 -8.29 -0.58 8.23
C LEU A 178 -8.79 0.65 7.46
N SER A 179 -8.10 1.78 7.60
CA SER A 179 -8.46 3.04 6.96
C SER A 179 -7.26 3.69 6.26
N LEU A 180 -7.52 4.45 5.19
CA LEU A 180 -6.49 5.21 4.50
C LEU A 180 -5.94 6.33 5.41
N ALA A 181 -4.64 6.33 5.66
CA ALA A 181 -3.93 7.43 6.33
C ALA A 181 -3.41 8.46 5.32
N GLY A 182 -2.89 8.01 4.18
CA GLY A 182 -2.42 8.89 3.11
C GLY A 182 -1.62 8.15 2.04
N ARG A 183 -0.98 8.95 1.16
CA ARG A 183 -0.24 8.47 -0.01
C ARG A 183 1.14 9.12 -0.03
N ILE A 184 2.17 8.34 -0.37
CA ILE A 184 3.53 8.84 -0.62
C ILE A 184 3.87 8.50 -2.06
N ARG A 185 3.98 9.51 -2.90
CA ARG A 185 4.37 9.35 -4.31
C ARG A 185 5.88 9.15 -4.41
N THR A 186 6.31 8.35 -5.38
CA THR A 186 7.71 7.93 -5.56
C THR A 186 8.24 8.17 -6.98
N ASP A 187 7.58 9.05 -7.71
CA ASP A 187 7.93 9.57 -9.03
C ASP A 187 8.95 10.71 -8.96
#